data_5ddc86679d39a790ac3c51a6d8d0b73c
#
_entry.id   5ddc86679d39a790ac3c51a6d8d0b73c
#
_cell.length_a   1.000
_cell.length_b   1.000
_cell.length_c   1.000
_cell.angle_alpha   90.00
_cell.angle_beta   90.00
_cell.angle_gamma   90.00
#
_symmetry.space_group_name_H-M   'P 1'
#
loop_
_entity.id
_entity.type
_entity.pdbx_description
1 polymer ?
#
loop_
_entity_poly.entity_id
_entity_poly.type
_entity_poly.pdbx_seq_one_letter_code
_entity_poly.pdbx_strand_id
1 'polypeptide(L)'
;MPAGRTCSPARQQFRPPRHTEPPPDLRADAESTERARKTIDGLPQTLDAVAVVQFSRSMTTERLVTFNRRHKICGGADVSYIYSPYYYDDSSSDPRVNAVVWNRDTTQQDSWTDVAYQCETEPEAALAEFRRWVGLLDDGEDLGVFELNYEWLTEAVGEGVVHGLVVDRWKLADLRKLLDDPEVRTVHLADVAFDLGQIG
;
A
#
# COMPACT_ATOMS: atom_id res chain seq x y z
N MET A 1 50.28 -1.02 39.30
CA MET A 1 49.07 -1.63 38.67
C MET A 1 48.52 -0.63 37.67
N PRO A 2 48.56 -0.87 36.34
CA PRO A 2 48.01 0.04 35.36
C PRO A 2 46.52 -0.25 35.14
N ALA A 3 45.75 0.83 35.11
CA ALA A 3 44.30 0.83 34.88
C ALA A 3 43.98 0.47 33.42
N GLY A 4 43.19 -0.59 33.24
CA GLY A 4 42.69 -1.01 31.94
C GLY A 4 41.71 0.01 31.32
N ARG A 5 42.02 0.48 30.12
CA ARG A 5 41.09 1.26 29.27
C ARG A 5 40.15 0.27 28.59
N THR A 6 38.91 0.30 28.99
CA THR A 6 37.80 -0.34 28.26
C THR A 6 37.51 0.47 27.01
N CYS A 7 37.86 -0.06 25.82
CA CYS A 7 37.37 0.46 24.55
C CYS A 7 35.91 0.04 24.38
N SER A 8 34.99 1.00 24.51
CA SER A 8 33.61 0.81 24.01
C SER A 8 33.64 0.77 22.49
N PRO A 9 33.03 -0.25 21.85
CA PRO A 9 32.86 -0.23 20.40
C PRO A 9 31.91 0.92 20.03
N ALA A 10 32.38 1.81 19.17
CA ALA A 10 31.54 2.83 18.56
C ALA A 10 30.42 2.10 17.79
N ARG A 11 29.19 2.23 18.23
CA ARG A 11 28.00 1.85 17.44
C ARG A 11 28.08 2.66 16.15
N GLN A 12 28.40 2.00 15.04
CA GLN A 12 28.15 2.55 13.72
C GLN A 12 26.64 2.71 13.60
N GLN A 13 26.16 3.93 13.69
CA GLN A 13 24.79 4.28 13.35
C GLN A 13 24.63 4.03 11.85
N PHE A 14 24.02 2.90 11.51
CA PHE A 14 23.53 2.64 10.17
C PHE A 14 22.42 3.68 9.91
N ARG A 15 22.73 4.67 9.07
CA ARG A 15 21.79 5.67 8.61
C ARG A 15 21.22 5.11 7.32
N PRO A 16 19.98 4.58 7.30
CA PRO A 16 19.41 4.09 6.06
C PRO A 16 19.35 5.24 5.05
N PRO A 17 19.48 4.94 3.75
CA PRO A 17 19.32 5.96 2.73
C PRO A 17 17.91 6.55 2.90
N ARG A 18 17.80 7.87 3.01
CA ARG A 18 16.52 8.56 2.91
C ARG A 18 15.93 8.14 1.56
N HIS A 19 14.83 7.41 1.58
CA HIS A 19 14.07 7.14 0.37
C HIS A 19 13.42 8.45 -0.08
N THR A 20 14.25 9.31 -0.68
CA THR A 20 13.72 10.42 -1.45
C THR A 20 13.04 9.81 -2.66
N GLU A 21 11.74 9.95 -2.73
CA GLU A 21 10.96 9.57 -3.92
C GLU A 21 11.68 10.16 -5.14
N PRO A 22 12.12 9.36 -6.12
CA PRO A 22 12.78 9.91 -7.29
C PRO A 22 11.80 10.84 -8.02
N PRO A 23 12.29 11.88 -8.67
CA PRO A 23 11.44 12.74 -9.46
C PRO A 23 10.67 11.90 -10.48
N PRO A 24 9.35 12.15 -10.67
CA PRO A 24 8.52 11.37 -11.57
C PRO A 24 9.12 11.36 -12.98
N ASP A 25 9.51 10.20 -13.47
CA ASP A 25 9.84 10.00 -14.87
C ASP A 25 8.53 9.87 -15.66
N LEU A 26 8.03 10.99 -16.16
CA LEU A 26 6.75 11.08 -16.86
C LEU A 26 6.67 10.14 -18.08
N ARG A 27 7.78 9.74 -18.67
CA ARG A 27 7.80 8.79 -19.80
C ARG A 27 7.64 7.36 -19.30
N ALA A 28 8.41 6.96 -18.30
CA ALA A 28 8.29 5.64 -17.68
C ALA A 28 6.88 5.43 -17.09
N ASP A 29 6.28 6.47 -16.51
CA ASP A 29 4.92 6.44 -15.99
C ASP A 29 3.89 6.24 -17.10
N ALA A 30 4.00 6.96 -18.22
CA ALA A 30 3.08 6.82 -19.36
C ALA A 30 3.18 5.43 -20.00
N GLU A 31 4.37 4.89 -20.17
CA GLU A 31 4.60 3.54 -20.71
C GLU A 31 4.04 2.46 -19.76
N SER A 32 4.21 2.62 -18.46
CA SER A 32 3.68 1.70 -17.45
C SER A 32 2.16 1.71 -17.44
N THR A 33 1.53 2.88 -17.47
CA THR A 33 0.07 3.05 -17.55
C THR A 33 -0.50 2.43 -18.81
N GLU A 34 0.13 2.65 -19.98
CA GLU A 34 -0.32 2.09 -21.26
C GLU A 34 -0.19 0.56 -21.29
N ARG A 35 0.88 0.02 -20.72
CA ARG A 35 1.06 -1.43 -20.57
C ARG A 35 -0.03 -2.03 -19.70
N ALA A 36 -0.30 -1.43 -18.52
CA ALA A 36 -1.36 -1.85 -17.62
C ALA A 36 -2.73 -1.83 -18.34
N ARG A 37 -3.03 -0.74 -19.07
CA ARG A 37 -4.26 -0.60 -19.86
C ARG A 37 -4.41 -1.73 -20.88
N LYS A 38 -3.37 -1.98 -21.68
CA LYS A 38 -3.36 -3.04 -22.70
C LYS A 38 -3.55 -4.42 -22.07
N THR A 39 -2.94 -4.69 -20.92
CA THR A 39 -3.09 -5.95 -20.21
C THR A 39 -4.53 -6.13 -19.73
N ILE A 40 -5.12 -5.13 -19.07
CA ILE A 40 -6.49 -5.18 -18.58
C ILE A 40 -7.49 -5.28 -19.74
N ASP A 41 -7.33 -4.50 -20.80
CA ASP A 41 -8.21 -4.52 -21.97
C ASP A 41 -8.16 -5.86 -22.74
N GLY A 42 -7.08 -6.61 -22.62
CA GLY A 42 -6.92 -7.96 -23.20
C GLY A 42 -7.62 -9.08 -22.44
N LEU A 43 -8.19 -8.81 -21.28
CA LEU A 43 -8.82 -9.79 -20.40
C LEU A 43 -10.35 -9.58 -20.29
N PRO A 44 -11.14 -10.64 -20.00
CA PRO A 44 -12.56 -10.49 -19.73
C PRO A 44 -12.81 -9.58 -18.52
N GLN A 45 -13.57 -8.51 -18.73
CA GLN A 45 -13.77 -7.45 -17.73
C GLN A 45 -14.56 -7.88 -16.47
N THR A 46 -15.17 -9.06 -16.52
CA THR A 46 -15.90 -9.68 -15.41
C THR A 46 -15.02 -10.46 -14.44
N LEU A 47 -13.76 -10.66 -14.77
CA LEU A 47 -12.82 -11.35 -13.88
C LEU A 47 -12.52 -10.52 -12.65
N ASP A 48 -12.27 -11.19 -11.54
CA ASP A 48 -11.72 -10.61 -10.33
C ASP A 48 -10.20 -10.61 -10.38
N ALA A 49 -9.60 -9.60 -9.77
CA ALA A 49 -8.15 -9.46 -9.74
C ALA A 49 -7.64 -9.05 -8.38
N VAL A 50 -6.41 -9.47 -8.10
CA VAL A 50 -5.54 -8.86 -7.10
C VAL A 50 -4.65 -7.85 -7.83
N ALA A 51 -4.63 -6.62 -7.36
CA ALA A 51 -3.86 -5.57 -8.01
C ALA A 51 -3.24 -4.59 -7.01
N VAL A 52 -2.11 -4.02 -7.43
CA VAL A 52 -1.48 -2.88 -6.75
C VAL A 52 -1.81 -1.62 -7.55
N VAL A 53 -2.51 -0.69 -6.92
CA VAL A 53 -2.85 0.62 -7.47
C VAL A 53 -1.83 1.63 -6.94
N GLN A 54 -0.99 2.15 -7.80
CA GLN A 54 0.01 3.15 -7.45
C GLN A 54 -0.55 4.55 -7.67
N PHE A 55 -0.43 5.41 -6.66
CA PHE A 55 -0.82 6.81 -6.80
C PHE A 55 0.27 7.65 -7.47
N SER A 56 -0.15 8.66 -8.20
CA SER A 56 0.75 9.65 -8.81
C SER A 56 1.49 10.50 -7.76
N ARG A 57 0.89 10.66 -6.59
CA ARG A 57 1.42 11.31 -5.39
C ARG A 57 0.80 10.68 -4.17
N SER A 58 1.52 10.69 -3.05
CA SER A 58 0.96 10.26 -1.78
C SER A 58 -0.29 11.09 -1.40
N MET A 59 -1.22 10.45 -0.72
CA MET A 59 -2.50 11.04 -0.31
C MET A 59 -2.60 11.11 1.21
N THR A 60 -3.12 12.22 1.73
CA THR A 60 -3.60 12.29 3.11
C THR A 60 -4.89 11.50 3.26
N THR A 61 -5.28 11.20 4.51
CA THR A 61 -6.53 10.47 4.79
C THR A 61 -7.76 11.16 4.21
N GLU A 62 -7.85 12.50 4.28
CA GLU A 62 -8.99 13.26 3.74
C GLU A 62 -9.08 13.15 2.21
N ARG A 63 -7.92 13.17 1.56
CA ARG A 63 -7.85 13.02 0.11
C ARG A 63 -8.21 11.61 -0.32
N LEU A 64 -7.75 10.62 0.46
CA LEU A 64 -8.08 9.21 0.25
C LEU A 64 -9.59 8.94 0.42
N VAL A 65 -10.26 9.56 1.39
CA VAL A 65 -11.72 9.52 1.53
C VAL A 65 -12.41 9.99 0.25
N THR A 66 -11.95 11.11 -0.31
CA THR A 66 -12.51 11.64 -1.56
C THR A 66 -12.30 10.70 -2.74
N PHE A 67 -11.11 10.11 -2.85
CA PHE A 67 -10.77 9.11 -3.86
C PHE A 67 -11.63 7.84 -3.70
N ASN A 68 -11.71 7.29 -2.50
CA ASN A 68 -12.48 6.08 -2.20
C ASN A 68 -13.97 6.26 -2.54
N ARG A 69 -14.55 7.41 -2.21
CA ARG A 69 -15.94 7.73 -2.58
C ARG A 69 -16.15 7.77 -4.09
N ARG A 70 -15.26 8.44 -4.82
CA ARG A 70 -15.33 8.57 -6.28
C ARG A 70 -15.34 7.22 -6.97
N HIS A 71 -14.48 6.31 -6.51
CA HIS A 71 -14.28 5.01 -7.11
C HIS A 71 -15.06 3.89 -6.42
N LYS A 72 -15.87 4.19 -5.40
CA LYS A 72 -16.68 3.22 -4.63
C LYS A 72 -15.80 2.12 -4.01
N ILE A 73 -14.62 2.48 -3.53
CA ILE A 73 -13.66 1.57 -2.88
C ILE A 73 -14.07 1.21 -1.45
N CYS A 74 -15.26 1.55 -1.03
CA CYS A 74 -15.75 1.38 0.32
C CYS A 74 -16.69 0.18 0.38
N GLY A 75 -16.44 -0.69 1.35
CA GLY A 75 -17.28 -1.85 1.61
C GLY A 75 -17.23 -2.93 0.52
N GLY A 76 -16.83 -4.12 0.86
CA GLY A 76 -16.95 -5.30 0.00
C GLY A 76 -15.72 -5.71 -0.79
N ALA A 77 -14.72 -4.87 -0.97
CA ALA A 77 -13.42 -5.29 -1.50
C ALA A 77 -12.38 -5.30 -0.38
N ASP A 78 -11.54 -6.33 -0.36
CA ASP A 78 -10.39 -6.35 0.53
C ASP A 78 -9.38 -5.31 0.04
N VAL A 79 -9.12 -4.30 0.86
CA VAL A 79 -8.20 -3.21 0.52
C VAL A 79 -7.16 -3.07 1.61
N SER A 80 -5.89 -2.99 1.19
CA SER A 80 -4.80 -2.64 2.07
C SER A 80 -4.18 -1.32 1.62
N TYR A 81 -3.78 -0.49 2.57
CA TYR A 81 -3.13 0.79 2.32
C TYR A 81 -1.62 0.64 2.35
N ILE A 82 -0.92 1.27 1.41
CA ILE A 82 0.53 1.29 1.31
C ILE A 82 1.03 2.60 1.91
N TYR A 83 1.68 2.53 3.09
CA TYR A 83 2.13 3.68 3.87
C TYR A 83 3.60 4.04 3.67
N SER A 84 4.29 3.45 2.70
CA SER A 84 5.65 3.84 2.35
C SER A 84 5.80 3.99 0.83
N PRO A 85 6.77 4.79 0.35
CA PRO A 85 7.16 4.74 -1.05
C PRO A 85 7.55 3.32 -1.44
N TYR A 86 7.19 2.89 -2.64
CA TYR A 86 7.54 1.57 -3.15
C TYR A 86 7.82 1.62 -4.65
N TYR A 87 8.63 0.65 -5.08
CA TYR A 87 8.87 0.38 -6.49
C TYR A 87 8.32 -0.99 -6.80
N TYR A 88 7.53 -1.07 -7.85
CA TYR A 88 7.08 -2.34 -8.39
C TYR A 88 8.06 -2.74 -9.51
N ASP A 89 8.84 -3.79 -9.27
CA ASP A 89 9.73 -4.37 -10.29
C ASP A 89 9.00 -5.50 -11.01
N ASP A 90 8.48 -5.21 -12.20
CA ASP A 90 7.82 -6.17 -13.08
C ASP A 90 8.81 -6.99 -13.92
N SER A 91 10.11 -6.69 -13.82
CA SER A 91 11.17 -7.41 -14.54
C SER A 91 11.59 -8.70 -13.87
N SER A 92 11.23 -8.89 -12.58
CA SER A 92 11.54 -10.10 -11.83
C SER A 92 10.44 -11.16 -12.02
N SER A 93 10.84 -12.44 -12.00
CA SER A 93 9.89 -13.57 -12.01
C SER A 93 9.09 -13.71 -10.70
N ASP A 94 9.43 -12.92 -9.70
CA ASP A 94 8.78 -12.87 -8.40
C ASP A 94 8.60 -11.37 -8.02
N PRO A 95 7.54 -10.72 -8.51
CA PRO A 95 7.30 -9.31 -8.26
C PRO A 95 7.04 -9.10 -6.76
N ARG A 96 7.97 -8.44 -6.09
CA ARG A 96 7.84 -8.11 -4.67
C ARG A 96 7.51 -6.63 -4.53
N VAL A 97 6.51 -6.37 -3.71
CA VAL A 97 6.23 -5.02 -3.23
C VAL A 97 6.94 -4.85 -1.90
N ASN A 98 8.14 -4.29 -1.93
CA ASN A 98 8.84 -3.92 -0.69
C ASN A 98 8.24 -2.60 -0.18
N ALA A 99 7.20 -2.71 0.64
CA ALA A 99 6.42 -1.59 1.13
C ALA A 99 5.82 -1.89 2.51
N VAL A 100 5.55 -0.84 3.26
CA VAL A 100 4.75 -0.95 4.48
C VAL A 100 3.28 -1.00 4.09
N VAL A 101 2.67 -2.17 4.20
CA VAL A 101 1.27 -2.42 3.84
C VAL A 101 0.46 -2.71 5.10
N TRP A 102 -0.66 -2.03 5.25
CA TRP A 102 -1.60 -2.23 6.35
C TRP A 102 -2.98 -2.56 5.82
N ASN A 103 -3.54 -3.70 6.28
CA ASN A 103 -4.87 -4.09 5.87
C ASN A 103 -5.91 -3.25 6.63
N ARG A 104 -6.84 -2.71 5.89
CA ARG A 104 -7.97 -1.93 6.37
C ARG A 104 -8.94 -2.77 7.23
N ASP A 105 -9.13 -4.05 6.90
CA ASP A 105 -10.07 -4.95 7.56
C ASP A 105 -9.64 -5.40 8.96
N THR A 106 -8.44 -4.99 9.41
CA THR A 106 -8.03 -5.18 10.81
C THR A 106 -8.82 -4.29 11.78
N THR A 107 -9.48 -3.26 11.27
CA THR A 107 -10.43 -2.47 12.05
C THR A 107 -11.71 -3.27 12.22
N GLN A 108 -12.07 -3.63 13.48
CA GLN A 108 -13.35 -4.32 13.74
C GLN A 108 -14.51 -3.51 13.17
N GLN A 109 -15.10 -4.03 12.11
CA GLN A 109 -16.30 -3.47 11.53
C GLN A 109 -17.50 -3.93 12.37
N ASP A 110 -18.16 -2.98 13.01
CA ASP A 110 -19.53 -3.21 13.43
C ASP A 110 -20.37 -3.41 12.16
N SER A 111 -20.92 -4.61 12.00
CA SER A 111 -21.61 -5.11 10.80
C SER A 111 -22.86 -4.32 10.36
N TRP A 112 -23.12 -3.19 10.98
CA TRP A 112 -24.33 -2.37 10.79
C TRP A 112 -24.04 -0.93 10.34
N THR A 113 -22.78 -0.58 10.06
CA THR A 113 -22.43 0.77 9.64
C THR A 113 -22.78 0.99 8.16
N ASP A 114 -23.40 2.13 7.86
CA ASP A 114 -23.68 2.57 6.51
C ASP A 114 -22.37 2.62 5.69
N VAL A 115 -22.38 2.05 4.49
CA VAL A 115 -21.23 2.03 3.56
C VAL A 115 -20.67 3.43 3.30
N ALA A 116 -21.53 4.45 3.24
CA ALA A 116 -21.10 5.84 3.08
C ALA A 116 -20.30 6.32 4.29
N TYR A 117 -20.72 5.96 5.51
CA TYR A 117 -20.01 6.30 6.73
C TYR A 117 -18.66 5.56 6.82
N GLN A 118 -18.61 4.32 6.40
CA GLN A 118 -17.35 3.57 6.33
C GLN A 118 -16.33 4.26 5.42
N CYS A 119 -16.75 4.71 4.23
CA CYS A 119 -15.89 5.46 3.34
C CYS A 119 -15.24 6.68 3.97
N GLU A 120 -15.98 7.37 4.86
CA GLU A 120 -15.50 8.61 5.47
C GLU A 120 -14.52 8.36 6.61
N THR A 121 -14.78 7.34 7.41
CA THR A 121 -14.06 7.12 8.67
C THR A 121 -12.93 6.11 8.54
N GLU A 122 -13.01 5.23 7.56
CA GLU A 122 -12.14 4.08 7.42
C GLU A 122 -10.66 4.42 7.20
N PRO A 123 -10.26 5.35 6.31
CA PRO A 123 -8.84 5.68 6.15
C PRO A 123 -8.20 6.22 7.44
N GLU A 124 -8.93 7.02 8.21
CA GLU A 124 -8.45 7.55 9.48
C GLU A 124 -8.38 6.44 10.54
N ALA A 125 -9.38 5.56 10.60
CA ALA A 125 -9.41 4.43 11.50
C ALA A 125 -8.26 3.46 11.23
N ALA A 126 -8.00 3.14 9.96
CA ALA A 126 -6.89 2.28 9.56
C ALA A 126 -5.53 2.87 9.94
N LEU A 127 -5.33 4.18 9.75
CA LEU A 127 -4.12 4.87 10.15
C LEU A 127 -3.96 4.89 11.68
N ALA A 128 -5.04 5.12 12.42
CA ALA A 128 -5.02 5.11 13.88
C ALA A 128 -4.65 3.72 14.43
N GLU A 129 -5.21 2.64 13.84
CA GLU A 129 -4.86 1.27 14.20
C GLU A 129 -3.42 0.93 13.86
N PHE A 130 -2.93 1.35 12.69
CA PHE A 130 -1.54 1.16 12.30
C PHE A 130 -0.59 1.87 13.27
N ARG A 131 -0.88 3.13 13.63
CA ARG A 131 -0.12 3.88 14.65
C ARG A 131 -0.12 3.18 16.01
N ARG A 132 -1.29 2.66 16.42
CA ARG A 132 -1.41 1.93 17.68
C ARG A 132 -0.56 0.66 17.67
N TRP A 133 -0.57 -0.08 16.58
CA TRP A 133 0.22 -1.30 16.43
C TRP A 133 1.72 -1.01 16.46
N VAL A 134 2.21 -0.04 15.67
CA VAL A 134 3.62 0.36 15.68
C VAL A 134 4.06 0.84 17.08
N GLY A 135 3.18 1.54 17.79
CA GLY A 135 3.43 1.99 19.16
C GLY A 135 3.55 0.87 20.21
N LEU A 136 3.22 -0.39 19.86
CA LEU A 136 3.45 -1.56 20.73
C LEU A 136 4.82 -2.20 20.48
N LEU A 137 5.49 -1.86 19.40
CA LEU A 137 6.80 -2.38 19.04
C LEU A 137 7.89 -1.55 19.74
N ASP A 138 9.06 -2.15 19.91
CA ASP A 138 10.27 -1.44 20.34
C ASP A 138 11.40 -1.63 19.31
N ASP A 139 12.48 -0.89 19.46
CA ASP A 139 13.62 -0.91 18.55
C ASP A 139 14.46 -2.21 18.63
N GLY A 140 14.14 -3.08 19.58
CA GLY A 140 14.78 -4.38 19.77
C GLY A 140 14.06 -5.53 19.06
N GLU A 141 12.87 -5.30 18.50
CA GLU A 141 12.09 -6.33 17.81
C GLU A 141 12.77 -6.77 16.51
N ASP A 142 12.89 -8.10 16.33
CA ASP A 142 13.41 -8.68 15.07
C ASP A 142 12.29 -8.75 14.01
N LEU A 143 12.14 -7.66 13.26
CA LEU A 143 11.19 -7.55 12.16
C LEU A 143 11.77 -8.02 10.82
N GLY A 144 13.03 -8.45 10.79
CA GLY A 144 13.73 -8.83 9.55
C GLY A 144 13.08 -10.02 8.84
N VAL A 145 12.41 -10.93 9.58
CA VAL A 145 11.65 -12.07 9.02
C VAL A 145 10.51 -11.57 8.09
N PHE A 146 10.00 -10.38 8.35
CA PHE A 146 8.93 -9.74 7.56
C PHE A 146 9.48 -8.71 6.56
N GLU A 147 10.80 -8.65 6.39
CA GLU A 147 11.48 -7.62 5.56
C GLU A 147 11.15 -6.19 6.00
N LEU A 148 10.77 -6.00 7.27
CA LEU A 148 10.47 -4.71 7.88
C LEU A 148 11.54 -4.32 8.89
N ASN A 149 11.60 -3.04 9.25
CA ASN A 149 12.36 -2.55 10.37
C ASN A 149 11.59 -1.46 11.13
N TYR A 150 11.93 -1.29 12.39
CA TYR A 150 11.24 -0.35 13.28
C TYR A 150 11.32 1.10 12.81
N GLU A 151 12.47 1.55 12.31
CA GLU A 151 12.65 2.92 11.83
C GLU A 151 11.73 3.22 10.65
N TRP A 152 11.63 2.30 9.70
CA TRP A 152 10.77 2.44 8.54
C TRP A 152 9.28 2.48 8.90
N LEU A 153 8.86 1.63 9.84
CA LEU A 153 7.48 1.65 10.35
C LEU A 153 7.18 2.97 11.07
N THR A 154 8.12 3.46 11.87
CA THR A 154 7.97 4.72 12.60
C THR A 154 7.89 5.92 11.66
N GLU A 155 8.68 5.94 10.59
CA GLU A 155 8.61 6.96 9.54
C GLU A 155 7.23 6.93 8.85
N ALA A 156 6.77 5.75 8.43
CA ALA A 156 5.49 5.57 7.74
C ALA A 156 4.29 6.05 8.58
N VAL A 157 4.25 5.74 9.89
CA VAL A 157 3.16 6.23 10.77
C VAL A 157 3.29 7.71 11.07
N GLY A 158 4.52 8.25 11.10
CA GLY A 158 4.80 9.66 11.31
C GLY A 158 4.30 10.51 10.15
N GLU A 159 4.58 10.10 8.93
CA GLU A 159 4.08 10.74 7.71
C GLU A 159 2.56 10.56 7.56
N GLY A 160 2.05 9.37 7.81
CA GLY A 160 0.63 9.05 7.79
C GLY A 160 -0.05 9.29 6.43
N VAL A 161 0.72 9.15 5.34
CA VAL A 161 0.23 9.30 3.96
C VAL A 161 0.21 7.96 3.24
N VAL A 162 -0.69 7.82 2.28
CA VAL A 162 -0.89 6.59 1.51
C VAL A 162 -0.32 6.77 0.10
N HIS A 163 0.56 5.87 -0.31
CA HIS A 163 1.25 5.88 -1.61
C HIS A 163 0.54 5.03 -2.66
N GLY A 164 -0.35 4.14 -2.23
CA GLY A 164 -1.08 3.24 -3.11
C GLY A 164 -2.02 2.31 -2.35
N LEU A 165 -2.67 1.44 -3.08
CA LEU A 165 -3.57 0.42 -2.54
C LEU A 165 -3.17 -0.96 -3.03
N VAL A 166 -3.34 -1.98 -2.22
CA VAL A 166 -3.50 -3.36 -2.67
C VAL A 166 -4.98 -3.67 -2.60
N VAL A 167 -5.56 -4.11 -3.71
CA VAL A 167 -6.96 -4.49 -3.80
C VAL A 167 -7.09 -5.96 -4.16
N ASP A 168 -8.00 -6.66 -3.51
CA ASP A 168 -8.32 -8.06 -3.78
C ASP A 168 -9.78 -8.18 -4.20
N ARG A 169 -10.07 -9.15 -5.07
CA ARG A 169 -11.43 -9.44 -5.60
C ARG A 169 -12.08 -8.23 -6.28
N TRP A 170 -11.28 -7.44 -6.99
CA TRP A 170 -11.78 -6.30 -7.75
C TRP A 170 -12.00 -6.65 -9.20
N LYS A 171 -13.14 -6.21 -9.74
CA LYS A 171 -13.44 -6.43 -11.17
C LYS A 171 -12.44 -5.67 -12.04
N LEU A 172 -11.95 -6.33 -13.10
CA LEU A 172 -11.06 -5.67 -14.08
C LEU A 172 -11.69 -4.41 -14.68
N ALA A 173 -13.01 -4.40 -14.88
CA ALA A 173 -13.76 -3.23 -15.34
C ALA A 173 -13.60 -2.01 -14.40
N ASP A 174 -13.48 -2.22 -13.10
CA ASP A 174 -13.31 -1.14 -12.12
C ASP A 174 -11.85 -0.71 -12.04
N LEU A 175 -10.91 -1.66 -12.09
CA LEU A 175 -9.47 -1.35 -12.21
C LEU A 175 -9.17 -0.55 -13.49
N ARG A 176 -9.86 -0.87 -14.59
CA ARG A 176 -9.73 -0.13 -15.85
C ARG A 176 -10.11 1.34 -15.71
N LYS A 177 -11.17 1.62 -14.94
CA LYS A 177 -11.61 3.01 -14.66
C LYS A 177 -10.60 3.77 -13.81
N LEU A 178 -9.90 3.10 -12.90
CA LEU A 178 -8.86 3.75 -12.08
C LEU A 178 -7.71 4.28 -12.94
N LEU A 179 -7.34 3.59 -14.03
CA LEU A 179 -6.30 4.06 -14.95
C LEU A 179 -6.62 5.37 -15.67
N ASP A 180 -7.88 5.81 -15.65
CA ASP A 180 -8.30 7.08 -16.23
C ASP A 180 -8.31 8.22 -15.20
N ASP A 181 -8.05 7.92 -13.91
CA ASP A 181 -7.97 8.93 -12.85
C ASP A 181 -6.55 9.52 -12.79
N PRO A 182 -6.38 10.85 -12.85
CA PRO A 182 -5.07 11.50 -12.81
C PRO A 182 -4.33 11.32 -11.46
N GLU A 183 -5.02 10.88 -10.42
CA GLU A 183 -4.41 10.54 -9.14
C GLU A 183 -3.77 9.14 -9.14
N VAL A 184 -4.07 8.31 -10.15
CA VAL A 184 -3.49 6.98 -10.33
C VAL A 184 -2.35 7.04 -11.34
N ARG A 185 -1.17 6.61 -10.93
CA ARG A 185 0.01 6.48 -11.79
C ARG A 185 -0.09 5.24 -12.67
N THR A 186 -0.40 4.11 -12.06
CA THR A 186 -0.52 2.82 -12.76
C THR A 186 -1.26 1.79 -11.90
N VAL A 187 -1.63 0.67 -12.53
CA VAL A 187 -2.21 -0.51 -11.87
C VAL A 187 -1.41 -1.73 -12.30
N HIS A 188 -0.86 -2.45 -11.33
CA HIS A 188 -0.15 -3.70 -11.55
C HIS A 188 -1.04 -4.87 -11.16
N LEU A 189 -1.35 -5.74 -12.11
CA LEU A 189 -2.07 -6.98 -11.84
C LEU A 189 -1.11 -8.00 -11.22
N ALA A 190 -1.43 -8.48 -10.01
CA ALA A 190 -0.70 -9.54 -9.35
C ALA A 190 -1.30 -10.90 -9.68
N ASP A 191 -2.62 -11.01 -9.72
CA ASP A 191 -3.35 -12.23 -10.06
C ASP A 191 -4.71 -11.91 -10.68
N VAL A 192 -5.26 -12.84 -11.45
CA VAL A 192 -6.58 -12.72 -12.07
C VAL A 192 -7.29 -14.07 -11.98
N ALA A 193 -8.50 -14.07 -11.43
CA ALA A 193 -9.30 -15.26 -11.23
C ALA A 193 -10.72 -15.12 -11.78
N PHE A 194 -11.34 -16.23 -12.10
CA PHE A 194 -12.77 -16.29 -12.36
C PHE A 194 -13.52 -16.14 -11.03
N ASP A 195 -14.52 -15.27 -11.02
CA ASP A 195 -15.50 -15.23 -9.95
C ASP A 195 -16.30 -16.54 -9.99
N LEU A 196 -15.90 -17.50 -9.16
CA LEU A 196 -16.62 -18.79 -9.06
C LEU A 196 -17.95 -18.65 -8.33
N GLY A 197 -18.38 -17.43 -7.99
CA GLY A 197 -19.56 -17.13 -7.20
C GLY A 197 -19.54 -17.95 -5.91
N GLN A 198 -19.74 -17.39 -4.76
CA GLN A 198 -19.94 -18.21 -3.58
C GLN A 198 -21.11 -19.15 -3.86
N ILE A 199 -20.81 -20.45 -4.06
CA ILE A 199 -21.85 -21.48 -4.09
C ILE A 199 -22.40 -21.51 -2.67
N GLY A 200 -23.50 -20.77 -2.47
CA GLY A 200 -24.23 -20.70 -1.21
C GLY A 200 -24.97 -21.99 -0.90
#